data_718a930da3cb700656bd5a015864bd9f
#
_entry.id   718a930da3cb700656bd5a015864bd9f
#
_cell.length_a   1.000
_cell.length_b   1.000
_cell.length_c   1.000
_cell.angle_alpha   90.00
_cell.angle_beta   90.00
_cell.angle_gamma   90.00
#
_symmetry.space_group_name_H-M   'P 1'
#
loop_
_entity.id
_entity.type
_entity.pdbx_description
1 polymer ?
#
loop_
_entity_poly.entity_id
_entity_poly.type
_entity_poly.pdbx_seq_one_letter_code
_entity_poly.pdbx_strand_id
1 'polypeptide(L)' 'VNMVAPGGTVTARFLATRQASQDLLAEMEKPTLVRYAMPDEIACAVQFFASPLANFVSGQVLRVDGGAQLSPA' A
#
# COMPACT_ATOMS: atom_id res chain seq x y z
N VAL A 1 7.19 19.06 -2.05
CA VAL A 1 6.18 18.20 -2.64
C VAL A 1 6.72 16.78 -2.74
N ASN A 2 5.95 15.82 -2.28
CA ASN A 2 6.29 14.41 -2.33
C ASN A 2 5.11 13.63 -2.92
N MET A 3 5.36 12.36 -3.26
CA MET A 3 4.35 11.49 -3.86
C MET A 3 4.32 10.15 -3.13
N VAL A 4 3.12 9.63 -2.93
CA VAL A 4 2.92 8.26 -2.45
C VAL A 4 2.43 7.41 -3.61
N ALA A 5 3.10 6.30 -3.87
CA ALA A 5 2.74 5.37 -4.93
C ALA A 5 2.27 4.04 -4.28
N PRO A 6 0.97 3.88 -4.09
CA PRO A 6 0.45 2.67 -3.45
C PRO A 6 0.50 1.47 -4.37
N GLY A 7 0.65 0.29 -3.77
CA GLY A 7 0.42 -0.97 -4.45
C GLY A 7 -1.05 -1.36 -4.41
N GLY A 8 -1.33 -2.63 -4.68
CA GLY A 8 -2.70 -3.16 -4.62
C GLY A 8 -3.30 -2.96 -3.23
N THR A 9 -4.44 -2.29 -3.17
CA THR A 9 -5.07 -1.90 -1.91
C THR A 9 -6.52 -2.38 -1.89
N VAL A 10 -6.93 -2.90 -0.75
CA VAL A 10 -8.30 -3.40 -0.56
C VAL A 10 -9.23 -2.23 -0.36
N THR A 11 -10.15 -2.05 -1.31
CA THR A 11 -11.19 -1.04 -1.24
C THR A 11 -12.53 -1.69 -1.56
N ALA A 12 -13.63 -0.98 -1.29
CA ALA A 12 -14.96 -1.47 -1.66
C ALA A 12 -15.05 -1.74 -3.17
N ARG A 13 -14.44 -0.87 -3.97
CA ARG A 13 -14.42 -1.04 -5.43
C ARG A 13 -13.61 -2.28 -5.82
N PHE A 14 -12.48 -2.51 -5.18
CA PHE A 14 -11.67 -3.69 -5.41
C PHE A 14 -12.48 -4.97 -5.13
N LEU A 15 -13.17 -5.01 -3.99
CA LEU A 15 -13.98 -6.15 -3.62
C LEU A 15 -15.16 -6.39 -4.57
N ALA A 16 -15.69 -5.31 -5.16
CA ALA A 16 -16.80 -5.40 -6.11
C ALA A 16 -16.36 -5.88 -7.49
N THR A 17 -15.11 -5.59 -7.90
CA THR A 17 -14.64 -5.89 -9.25
C THR A 17 -13.90 -7.20 -9.36
N ARG A 18 -13.50 -7.82 -8.26
CA ARG A 18 -12.82 -9.11 -8.24
C ARG A 18 -13.57 -10.07 -7.35
N GLN A 19 -13.57 -11.33 -7.71
CA GLN A 19 -14.02 -12.39 -6.81
C GLN A 19 -12.95 -12.58 -5.74
N ALA A 20 -12.76 -11.55 -4.95
CA ALA A 20 -11.57 -11.41 -4.18
C ALA A 20 -11.71 -11.92 -2.76
N SER A 21 -12.92 -12.29 -2.31
CA SER A 21 -13.09 -12.61 -0.90
C SER A 21 -12.25 -13.81 -0.46
N GLN A 22 -12.21 -14.86 -1.26
CA GLN A 22 -11.40 -16.05 -0.94
C GLN A 22 -9.91 -15.79 -1.19
N ASP A 23 -9.60 -15.18 -2.34
CA ASP A 23 -8.22 -14.84 -2.68
C ASP A 23 -7.66 -13.82 -1.70
N LEU A 24 -8.48 -12.87 -1.26
CA LEU A 24 -8.09 -11.86 -0.29
C LEU A 24 -7.74 -12.49 1.06
N LEU A 25 -8.57 -13.42 1.55
CA LEU A 25 -8.29 -14.08 2.80
C LEU A 25 -6.98 -14.86 2.73
N ALA A 26 -6.73 -15.56 1.62
CA ALA A 26 -5.48 -16.29 1.43
C ALA A 26 -4.28 -15.33 1.42
N GLU A 27 -4.41 -14.17 0.76
CA GLU A 27 -3.35 -13.17 0.70
C GLU A 27 -3.06 -12.58 2.08
N MET A 28 -4.10 -12.27 2.84
CA MET A 28 -3.92 -11.65 4.16
C MET A 28 -3.36 -12.60 5.21
N GLU A 29 -3.50 -13.90 4.99
CA GLU A 29 -2.91 -14.90 5.87
C GLU A 29 -1.44 -15.15 5.61
N LYS A 30 -0.90 -14.65 4.49
CA LYS A 30 0.51 -14.84 4.17
C LYS A 30 1.37 -14.07 5.17
N PRO A 31 2.44 -14.69 5.68
CA PRO A 31 3.35 -14.03 6.60
C PRO A 31 4.36 -13.12 5.89
N THR A 32 4.03 -12.62 4.72
CA THR A 32 4.89 -11.78 3.91
C THR A 32 4.25 -10.43 3.67
N LEU A 33 5.07 -9.45 3.30
CA LEU A 33 4.58 -8.14 2.92
C LEU A 33 4.00 -8.12 1.50
N VAL A 34 4.21 -9.17 0.72
CA VAL A 34 3.67 -9.26 -0.64
C VAL A 34 2.21 -9.69 -0.56
N ARG A 35 1.37 -8.76 -0.23
CA ARG A 35 -0.07 -8.93 -0.07
C ARG A 35 -0.77 -7.63 -0.45
N TYR A 36 -2.09 -7.65 -0.49
CA TYR A 36 -2.83 -6.42 -0.66
C TYR A 36 -2.77 -5.58 0.62
N ALA A 37 -2.60 -4.28 0.45
CA ALA A 37 -2.58 -3.35 1.57
C ALA A 37 -4.00 -3.00 2.01
N MET A 38 -4.14 -2.67 3.28
CA MET A 38 -5.36 -2.02 3.78
C MET A 38 -5.23 -0.51 3.58
N PRO A 39 -6.35 0.20 3.36
CA PRO A 39 -6.29 1.65 3.10
C PRO A 39 -5.56 2.46 4.17
N ASP A 40 -5.66 2.06 5.43
CA ASP A 40 -4.97 2.77 6.52
C ASP A 40 -3.45 2.63 6.42
N GLU A 41 -2.95 1.57 5.82
CA GLU A 41 -1.51 1.42 5.60
C GLU A 41 -0.99 2.44 4.59
N ILE A 42 -1.77 2.75 3.56
CA ILE A 42 -1.43 3.81 2.61
C ILE A 42 -1.59 5.18 3.28
N ALA A 43 -2.64 5.36 4.06
CA ALA A 43 -2.90 6.62 4.75
C ALA A 43 -1.77 6.99 5.71
N CYS A 44 -1.13 6.01 6.35
CA CYS A 44 0.01 6.26 7.23
C CYS A 44 1.18 6.92 6.49
N ALA A 45 1.45 6.53 5.25
CA ALA A 45 2.51 7.14 4.45
C ALA A 45 2.15 8.59 4.10
N VAL A 46 0.90 8.85 3.74
CA VAL A 46 0.43 10.20 3.48
C VAL A 46 0.54 11.07 4.74
N GLN A 47 0.16 10.51 5.87
CA GLN A 47 0.23 11.20 7.15
C GLN A 47 1.67 11.57 7.50
N PHE A 48 2.63 10.68 7.25
CA PHE A 48 4.04 10.97 7.46
C PHE A 48 4.47 12.19 6.65
N PHE A 49 4.16 12.22 5.34
CA PHE A 49 4.53 13.34 4.50
C PHE A 49 3.84 14.64 4.90
N ALA A 50 2.65 14.56 5.48
CA ALA A 50 1.91 15.72 5.95
C ALA A 50 2.34 16.19 7.33
N SER A 51 3.20 15.45 8.01
CA SER A 51 3.61 15.75 9.38
C SER A 51 4.92 16.52 9.42
N PRO A 52 5.24 17.16 10.56
CA PRO A 52 6.54 17.81 10.75
C PRO A 52 7.72 16.85 10.64
N LEU A 53 7.49 15.54 10.79
CA LEU A 53 8.55 14.54 10.66
C LEU A 53 9.17 14.52 9.26
N ALA A 54 8.45 15.00 8.25
CA ALA A 54 8.91 15.04 6.88
C ALA A 54 9.37 16.44 6.44
N ASN A 55 9.67 17.32 7.37
CA ASN A 55 10.01 18.71 7.04
C ASN A 55 11.22 18.87 6.13
N PHE A 56 12.16 17.94 6.20
CA PHE A 56 13.37 18.00 5.38
C PHE A 56 13.31 17.04 4.18
N VAL A 57 12.12 16.50 3.85
CA VAL A 57 11.92 15.55 2.76
C VAL A 57 11.14 16.24 1.66
N SER A 58 11.70 16.28 0.46
CA SER A 58 11.06 16.87 -0.70
C SER A 58 11.48 16.17 -1.98
N GLY A 59 10.59 16.13 -2.95
CA GLY A 59 10.86 15.55 -4.25
C GLY A 59 10.94 14.02 -4.25
N GLN A 60 10.39 13.37 -3.23
CA GLN A 60 10.52 11.92 -3.10
C GLN A 60 9.24 11.21 -3.50
N VAL A 61 9.42 9.99 -4.03
CA VAL A 61 8.32 9.06 -4.29
C VAL A 61 8.48 7.90 -3.31
N LEU A 62 7.49 7.71 -2.45
CA LEU A 62 7.48 6.60 -1.52
C LEU A 62 6.53 5.52 -2.03
N ARG A 63 7.08 4.38 -2.39
CA ARG A 63 6.27 3.23 -2.77
C ARG A 63 5.79 2.52 -1.52
N VAL A 64 4.48 2.31 -1.44
CA VAL A 64 3.85 1.61 -0.32
C VAL A 64 3.17 0.38 -0.90
N ASP A 65 3.97 -0.60 -1.23
CA ASP A 65 3.56 -1.79 -1.99
C ASP A 65 4.05 -3.10 -1.38
N GLY A 66 4.56 -3.06 -0.14
CA GLY A 66 5.09 -4.25 0.51
C GLY A 66 6.29 -4.85 -0.20
N GLY A 67 6.97 -4.07 -1.04
CA GLY A 67 8.12 -4.55 -1.79
C GLY A 67 7.74 -5.32 -3.06
N ALA A 68 6.49 -5.22 -3.50
CA ALA A 68 6.02 -6.00 -4.65
C ALA A 68 6.83 -5.75 -5.92
N GLN A 69 7.28 -4.50 -6.13
CA GLN A 69 8.09 -4.17 -7.29
C GLN A 69 9.46 -4.86 -7.27
N LEU A 70 9.91 -5.32 -6.13
CA LEU A 70 11.17 -6.02 -5.98
C LEU A 70 11.01 -7.52 -6.19
N SER A 71 9.78 -8.00 -6.28
CA SER A 71 9.50 -9.41 -6.48
C SER A 71 9.76 -9.80 -7.93
N PRO A 72 10.46 -10.91 -8.18
CA PRO A 72 10.72 -11.36 -9.55
C PRO A 72 9.51 -11.98 -10.23
N ALA A 73 8.45 -12.24 -9.53
CA ALA A 73 7.29 -12.93 -10.11
C ALA A 73 6.28 -11.96 -10.72
#